data_ece5bb802440da5a8f4121891bf8d8c2
#
_entry.id   ece5bb802440da5a8f4121891bf8d8c2
#
_cell.length_a   1.000
_cell.length_b   1.000
_cell.length_c   1.000
_cell.angle_alpha   90.00
_cell.angle_beta   90.00
_cell.angle_gamma   90.00
#
_symmetry.space_group_name_H-M   'P 1'
#
loop_
_entity.id
_entity.type
_entity.pdbx_description
1 polymer ?
#
loop_
_entity_poly.entity_id
_entity_poly.type
_entity_poly.pdbx_seq_one_letter_code
_entity_poly.pdbx_strand_id
1 'polypeptide(L)'
;MIIGFIGVGKMATAIINGLNTSSHRIIISGSSLARSRQIAEELEVEAAASHQELLDNADLVILGIKPQMFDKVLTGLNFHQPIMSMAAGVTLERLASLTSPDLPLIRIMPNLNAQILKSTTGLCTNDKVSEDLLAVAKEITDSFGTTVELAEKDFDTFTALAGSSPAYIALFIEALAKAGVKNGLSKQVALTIATQTVLATAENLSLGSDSPHNLIDKVCSPGGATIAGLMDLERTGLTHSVVSSIDTTIAKAKKL
;
A
#
# COMPACT_ATOMS: atom_id res chain seq x y z
N MET A 1 2.78 -6.44 -22.21
CA MET A 1 3.83 -5.39 -22.18
C MET A 1 5.01 -5.81 -21.33
N ILE A 2 6.13 -5.09 -21.42
CA ILE A 2 7.32 -5.30 -20.61
C ILE A 2 7.32 -4.27 -19.47
N ILE A 3 7.26 -4.75 -18.23
CA ILE A 3 7.28 -3.91 -17.03
C ILE A 3 8.67 -3.96 -16.39
N GLY A 4 9.34 -2.82 -16.33
CA GLY A 4 10.66 -2.67 -15.73
C GLY A 4 10.59 -2.25 -14.27
N PHE A 5 11.35 -2.87 -13.38
CA PHE A 5 11.47 -2.44 -11.97
C PHE A 5 12.87 -1.93 -11.68
N ILE A 6 13.01 -0.64 -11.42
CA ILE A 6 14.25 -0.07 -10.88
C ILE A 6 14.18 -0.11 -9.35
N GLY A 7 14.99 -0.99 -8.76
CA GLY A 7 14.98 -1.27 -7.33
C GLY A 7 13.94 -2.32 -6.93
N VAL A 8 14.44 -3.46 -6.40
CA VAL A 8 13.61 -4.58 -5.99
C VAL A 8 13.78 -4.83 -4.50
N GLY A 9 13.01 -4.09 -3.71
CA GLY A 9 12.82 -4.29 -2.27
C GLY A 9 11.55 -5.09 -1.98
N LYS A 10 11.23 -5.28 -0.71
CA LYS A 10 10.06 -6.07 -0.27
C LYS A 10 8.74 -5.68 -0.96
N MET A 11 8.52 -4.38 -1.20
CA MET A 11 7.29 -3.91 -1.85
C MET A 11 7.28 -4.26 -3.35
N ALA A 12 8.38 -4.01 -4.07
CA ALA A 12 8.50 -4.41 -5.47
C ALA A 12 8.36 -5.93 -5.65
N THR A 13 8.97 -6.72 -4.75
CA THR A 13 8.79 -8.19 -4.73
C THR A 13 7.32 -8.57 -4.57
N ALA A 14 6.57 -7.91 -3.66
CA ALA A 14 5.16 -8.20 -3.47
C ALA A 14 4.32 -7.88 -4.74
N ILE A 15 4.62 -6.78 -5.43
CA ILE A 15 3.96 -6.40 -6.69
C ILE A 15 4.30 -7.42 -7.79
N ILE A 16 5.57 -7.80 -7.94
CA ILE A 16 6.01 -8.80 -8.91
C ILE A 16 5.27 -10.13 -8.66
N ASN A 17 5.17 -10.57 -7.42
CA ASN A 17 4.41 -11.79 -7.07
C ASN A 17 2.92 -11.69 -7.43
N GLY A 18 2.31 -10.51 -7.26
CA GLY A 18 0.94 -10.26 -7.70
C GLY A 18 0.78 -10.35 -9.22
N LEU A 19 1.81 -9.94 -9.97
CA LEU A 19 1.82 -9.96 -11.44
C LEU A 19 2.17 -11.33 -12.04
N ASN A 20 2.59 -12.32 -11.27
CA ASN A 20 3.01 -13.64 -11.78
C ASN A 20 1.90 -14.39 -12.57
N THR A 21 0.65 -14.02 -12.40
CA THR A 21 -0.48 -14.58 -13.18
C THR A 21 -0.83 -13.75 -14.41
N SER A 22 -0.18 -12.60 -14.61
CA SER A 22 -0.43 -11.72 -15.75
C SER A 22 0.36 -12.15 -17.01
N SER A 23 -0.02 -11.60 -18.17
CA SER A 23 0.71 -11.80 -19.44
C SER A 23 1.92 -10.86 -19.59
N HIS A 24 2.28 -10.11 -18.56
CA HIS A 24 3.37 -9.15 -18.61
C HIS A 24 4.73 -9.85 -18.45
N ARG A 25 5.71 -9.41 -19.25
CA ARG A 25 7.12 -9.74 -19.00
C ARG A 25 7.68 -8.75 -17.98
N ILE A 26 8.46 -9.25 -17.04
CA ILE A 26 9.05 -8.42 -15.99
C ILE A 26 10.57 -8.42 -16.14
N ILE A 27 11.15 -7.23 -16.17
CA ILE A 27 12.61 -7.01 -16.17
C ILE A 27 12.96 -6.21 -14.92
N ILE A 28 13.99 -6.62 -14.19
CA ILE A 28 14.42 -5.94 -12.97
C ILE A 28 15.85 -5.40 -13.08
N SER A 29 16.12 -4.29 -12.37
CA SER A 29 17.46 -3.75 -12.18
C SER A 29 17.62 -3.24 -10.74
N GLY A 30 18.62 -3.78 -10.03
CA GLY A 30 18.92 -3.46 -8.63
C GLY A 30 20.23 -2.69 -8.47
N SER A 31 20.79 -2.71 -7.26
CA SER A 31 22.01 -1.98 -6.91
C SER A 31 23.28 -2.53 -7.57
N SER A 32 23.26 -3.74 -8.11
CA SER A 32 24.32 -4.36 -8.89
C SER A 32 23.74 -5.47 -9.76
N LEU A 33 24.44 -5.80 -10.86
CA LEU A 33 24.05 -6.89 -11.76
C LEU A 33 23.98 -8.24 -11.04
N ALA A 34 24.94 -8.52 -10.16
CA ALA A 34 24.95 -9.76 -9.39
C ALA A 34 23.69 -9.89 -8.50
N ARG A 35 23.30 -8.80 -7.82
CA ARG A 35 22.08 -8.78 -7.00
C ARG A 35 20.82 -8.85 -7.87
N SER A 36 20.80 -8.19 -9.02
CA SER A 36 19.67 -8.27 -9.97
C SER A 36 19.45 -9.70 -10.45
N ARG A 37 20.54 -10.40 -10.84
CA ARG A 37 20.46 -11.80 -11.30
C ARG A 37 19.96 -12.75 -10.21
N GLN A 38 20.48 -12.60 -9.00
CA GLN A 38 20.01 -13.40 -7.86
C GLN A 38 18.51 -13.24 -7.62
N ILE A 39 18.02 -11.98 -7.58
CA ILE A 39 16.59 -11.70 -7.35
C ILE A 39 15.75 -12.17 -8.54
N ALA A 40 16.25 -12.01 -9.76
CA ALA A 40 15.56 -12.45 -10.98
C ALA A 40 15.36 -13.97 -10.99
N GLU A 41 16.36 -14.74 -10.55
CA GLU A 41 16.26 -16.19 -10.40
C GLU A 41 15.23 -16.56 -9.31
N GLU A 42 15.25 -15.87 -8.14
CA GLU A 42 14.29 -16.11 -7.04
C GLU A 42 12.84 -15.80 -7.44
N LEU A 43 12.60 -14.81 -8.33
CA LEU A 43 11.28 -14.36 -8.76
C LEU A 43 10.86 -14.88 -10.14
N GLU A 44 11.70 -15.66 -10.82
CA GLU A 44 11.48 -16.18 -12.16
C GLU A 44 11.23 -15.07 -13.21
N VAL A 45 12.01 -13.98 -13.13
CA VAL A 45 11.93 -12.80 -14.02
C VAL A 45 13.28 -12.51 -14.70
N GLU A 46 13.33 -11.52 -15.59
CA GLU A 46 14.55 -11.13 -16.28
C GLU A 46 15.36 -10.08 -15.53
N ALA A 47 16.69 -10.13 -15.62
CA ALA A 47 17.58 -9.12 -15.06
C ALA A 47 18.26 -8.31 -16.17
N ALA A 48 18.12 -6.99 -16.15
CA ALA A 48 18.90 -6.08 -17.00
C ALA A 48 20.32 -5.88 -16.43
N ALA A 49 21.29 -5.66 -17.30
CA ALA A 49 22.67 -5.40 -16.91
C ALA A 49 22.86 -4.01 -16.27
N SER A 50 21.98 -3.05 -16.61
CA SER A 50 21.97 -1.69 -16.05
C SER A 50 20.56 -1.12 -15.97
N HIS A 51 20.41 0.02 -15.25
CA HIS A 51 19.14 0.75 -15.25
C HIS A 51 18.78 1.28 -16.64
N GLN A 52 19.79 1.75 -17.42
CA GLN A 52 19.53 2.25 -18.77
C GLN A 52 19.08 1.14 -19.71
N GLU A 53 19.71 -0.04 -19.67
CA GLU A 53 19.27 -1.19 -20.47
C GLU A 53 17.82 -1.59 -20.13
N LEU A 54 17.43 -1.54 -18.86
CA LEU A 54 16.04 -1.75 -18.46
C LEU A 54 15.12 -0.71 -19.11
N LEU A 55 15.49 0.59 -19.03
CA LEU A 55 14.73 1.68 -19.62
C LEU A 55 14.58 1.49 -21.14
N ASP A 56 15.63 1.09 -21.84
CA ASP A 56 15.62 0.92 -23.30
C ASP A 56 14.71 -0.25 -23.76
N ASN A 57 14.33 -1.14 -22.85
CA ASN A 57 13.53 -2.33 -23.16
C ASN A 57 12.14 -2.36 -22.54
N ALA A 58 11.84 -1.50 -21.56
CA ALA A 58 10.56 -1.53 -20.86
C ALA A 58 9.51 -0.61 -21.51
N ASP A 59 8.25 -1.07 -21.52
CA ASP A 59 7.09 -0.28 -21.93
C ASP A 59 6.56 0.61 -20.81
N LEU A 60 6.76 0.21 -19.55
CA LEU A 60 6.41 0.93 -18.32
C LEU A 60 7.48 0.66 -17.27
N VAL A 61 7.90 1.68 -16.52
CA VAL A 61 8.88 1.51 -15.45
C VAL A 61 8.30 1.82 -14.09
N ILE A 62 8.51 0.90 -13.14
CA ILE A 62 8.11 1.04 -11.75
C ILE A 62 9.34 1.35 -10.90
N LEU A 63 9.33 2.49 -10.21
CA LEU A 63 10.40 2.91 -9.33
C LEU A 63 10.17 2.37 -7.91
N GLY A 64 10.92 1.32 -7.56
CA GLY A 64 10.91 0.64 -6.26
C GLY A 64 12.05 1.05 -5.33
N ILE A 65 12.68 2.19 -5.59
CA ILE A 65 13.78 2.75 -4.79
C ILE A 65 13.26 3.67 -3.69
N LYS A 66 14.05 3.82 -2.63
CA LYS A 66 13.70 4.74 -1.53
C LYS A 66 13.82 6.20 -1.98
N PRO A 67 12.97 7.13 -1.46
CA PRO A 67 12.99 8.55 -1.84
C PRO A 67 14.39 9.17 -1.81
N GLN A 68 15.18 8.88 -0.80
CA GLN A 68 16.53 9.40 -0.62
C GLN A 68 17.54 8.95 -1.69
N MET A 69 17.19 7.94 -2.48
CA MET A 69 18.03 7.39 -3.54
C MET A 69 17.68 7.94 -4.93
N PHE A 70 16.59 8.69 -5.06
CA PHE A 70 16.08 9.14 -6.36
C PHE A 70 17.13 9.95 -7.12
N ASP A 71 17.68 11.01 -6.54
CA ASP A 71 18.69 11.83 -7.22
C ASP A 71 19.91 11.00 -7.65
N LYS A 72 20.39 10.12 -6.77
CA LYS A 72 21.55 9.28 -7.06
C LYS A 72 21.32 8.27 -8.17
N VAL A 73 20.12 7.68 -8.21
CA VAL A 73 19.83 6.55 -9.12
C VAL A 73 19.32 7.05 -10.46
N LEU A 74 18.51 8.13 -10.48
CA LEU A 74 17.83 8.58 -11.69
C LEU A 74 18.62 9.61 -12.49
N THR A 75 19.58 10.32 -11.85
CA THR A 75 20.41 11.31 -12.57
C THR A 75 21.25 10.65 -13.67
N GLY A 76 21.13 11.21 -14.88
CA GLY A 76 21.86 10.73 -16.05
C GLY A 76 21.23 9.56 -16.79
N LEU A 77 20.07 9.08 -16.35
CA LEU A 77 19.26 8.12 -17.10
C LEU A 77 18.36 8.84 -18.12
N ASN A 78 18.15 8.21 -19.26
CA ASN A 78 17.26 8.70 -20.32
C ASN A 78 15.93 7.97 -20.24
N PHE A 79 14.87 8.69 -19.87
CA PHE A 79 13.51 8.16 -19.74
C PHE A 79 12.70 8.49 -21.01
N HIS A 80 12.00 7.51 -21.57
CA HIS A 80 11.16 7.66 -22.76
C HIS A 80 9.76 7.07 -22.57
N GLN A 81 9.56 6.25 -21.57
CA GLN A 81 8.35 5.49 -21.26
C GLN A 81 7.62 6.04 -20.04
N PRO A 82 6.36 5.66 -19.84
CA PRO A 82 5.61 5.96 -18.63
C PRO A 82 6.34 5.50 -17.36
N ILE A 83 6.22 6.30 -16.29
CA ILE A 83 6.86 6.03 -15.01
C ILE A 83 5.79 5.88 -13.93
N MET A 84 5.86 4.79 -13.16
CA MET A 84 5.06 4.57 -11.96
C MET A 84 5.97 4.60 -10.74
N SER A 85 5.68 5.45 -9.77
CA SER A 85 6.45 5.56 -8.52
C SER A 85 5.66 5.07 -7.33
N MET A 86 6.26 4.20 -6.50
CA MET A 86 5.71 3.78 -5.20
C MET A 86 6.39 4.46 -4.01
N ALA A 87 7.16 5.51 -4.25
CA ALA A 87 7.95 6.18 -3.22
C ALA A 87 7.10 7.12 -2.37
N ALA A 88 7.08 6.91 -1.06
CA ALA A 88 6.41 7.79 -0.13
C ALA A 88 7.03 9.20 -0.16
N GLY A 89 6.20 10.25 -0.15
CA GLY A 89 6.63 11.63 -0.13
C GLY A 89 7.15 12.18 -1.48
N VAL A 90 7.27 11.36 -2.54
CA VAL A 90 7.66 11.83 -3.88
C VAL A 90 6.41 12.20 -4.68
N THR A 91 6.23 13.49 -4.94
CA THR A 91 5.11 14.02 -5.73
C THR A 91 5.30 13.80 -7.24
N LEU A 92 4.21 13.92 -8.01
CA LEU A 92 4.28 13.90 -9.48
C LEU A 92 5.16 15.02 -10.02
N GLU A 93 5.14 16.21 -9.41
CA GLU A 93 6.02 17.33 -9.75
C GLU A 93 7.50 16.97 -9.52
N ARG A 94 7.82 16.40 -8.35
CA ARG A 94 9.19 15.93 -8.06
C ARG A 94 9.63 14.84 -9.01
N LEU A 95 8.74 13.90 -9.33
CA LEU A 95 9.01 12.84 -10.29
C LEU A 95 9.30 13.41 -11.68
N ALA A 96 8.49 14.37 -12.15
CA ALA A 96 8.71 15.08 -13.41
C ALA A 96 10.08 15.78 -13.47
N SER A 97 10.50 16.42 -12.38
CA SER A 97 11.80 17.09 -12.30
C SER A 97 13.00 16.13 -12.36
N LEU A 98 12.82 14.87 -12.03
CA LEU A 98 13.85 13.83 -12.01
C LEU A 98 13.86 12.95 -13.27
N THR A 99 12.80 13.00 -14.05
CA THR A 99 12.65 12.20 -15.29
C THR A 99 12.42 13.10 -16.49
N SER A 100 11.17 13.42 -16.80
CA SER A 100 10.78 14.44 -17.77
C SER A 100 9.34 14.91 -17.49
N PRO A 101 9.05 16.21 -17.63
CA PRO A 101 7.68 16.74 -17.50
C PRO A 101 6.73 16.28 -18.62
N ASP A 102 7.26 15.80 -19.73
CA ASP A 102 6.47 15.36 -20.89
C ASP A 102 6.02 13.90 -20.80
N LEU A 103 6.51 13.15 -19.79
CA LEU A 103 6.18 11.74 -19.62
C LEU A 103 4.85 11.53 -18.88
N PRO A 104 4.13 10.45 -19.21
CA PRO A 104 3.06 9.95 -18.36
C PRO A 104 3.62 9.49 -17.01
N LEU A 105 3.15 10.12 -15.94
CA LEU A 105 3.61 9.86 -14.57
C LEU A 105 2.46 9.37 -13.71
N ILE A 106 2.71 8.26 -13.02
CA ILE A 106 1.77 7.60 -12.13
C ILE A 106 2.40 7.52 -10.74
N ARG A 107 1.67 7.98 -9.74
CA ARG A 107 2.06 7.82 -8.34
C ARG A 107 1.15 6.82 -7.69
N ILE A 108 1.72 5.82 -7.05
CA ILE A 108 0.99 4.84 -6.25
C ILE A 108 1.50 4.84 -4.82
N MET A 109 0.62 4.48 -3.90
CA MET A 109 0.98 4.32 -2.49
C MET A 109 0.39 3.00 -1.97
N PRO A 110 1.10 1.88 -2.14
CA PRO A 110 0.70 0.60 -1.56
C PRO A 110 0.98 0.55 -0.05
N ASN A 111 0.40 -0.43 0.63
CA ASN A 111 0.67 -0.68 2.03
C ASN A 111 1.29 -2.08 2.26
N LEU A 112 1.67 -2.36 3.52
CA LEU A 112 2.33 -3.62 3.92
C LEU A 112 1.56 -4.89 3.51
N ASN A 113 0.24 -4.81 3.44
CA ASN A 113 -0.62 -5.95 3.10
C ASN A 113 -0.47 -6.42 1.64
N ALA A 114 0.28 -5.70 0.79
CA ALA A 114 0.70 -6.18 -0.52
C ALA A 114 1.43 -7.54 -0.44
N GLN A 115 2.13 -7.83 0.67
CA GLN A 115 2.82 -9.10 0.89
C GLN A 115 1.89 -10.32 0.89
N ILE A 116 0.62 -10.11 1.15
CA ILE A 116 -0.44 -11.14 1.12
C ILE A 116 -1.50 -10.85 0.04
N LEU A 117 -1.16 -10.03 -0.95
CA LEU A 117 -2.01 -9.60 -2.06
C LEU A 117 -3.34 -8.95 -1.60
N LYS A 118 -3.27 -8.19 -0.50
CA LYS A 118 -4.42 -7.48 0.12
C LYS A 118 -4.08 -6.01 0.41
N SER A 119 -3.26 -5.39 -0.44
CA SER A 119 -2.97 -3.96 -0.32
C SER A 119 -4.23 -3.12 -0.51
N THR A 120 -4.30 -2.00 0.18
CA THR A 120 -5.08 -0.84 -0.28
C THR A 120 -4.08 0.13 -0.88
N THR A 121 -4.21 0.40 -2.18
CA THR A 121 -3.22 1.18 -2.93
C THR A 121 -3.84 2.47 -3.46
N GLY A 122 -3.34 3.62 -3.02
CA GLY A 122 -3.70 4.92 -3.60
C GLY A 122 -3.05 5.07 -4.97
N LEU A 123 -3.77 5.68 -5.93
CA LEU A 123 -3.29 5.94 -7.27
C LEU A 123 -3.68 7.36 -7.70
N CYS A 124 -2.72 8.13 -8.25
CA CYS A 124 -2.98 9.33 -9.01
C CYS A 124 -2.03 9.46 -10.19
N THR A 125 -2.39 10.33 -11.15
CA THR A 125 -1.66 10.50 -12.41
C THR A 125 -1.51 11.98 -12.76
N ASN A 126 -0.54 12.28 -13.63
CA ASN A 126 -0.53 13.57 -14.33
C ASN A 126 -1.46 13.53 -15.56
N ASP A 127 -1.60 14.69 -16.24
CA ASP A 127 -2.45 14.90 -17.41
C ASP A 127 -1.95 14.21 -18.71
N LYS A 128 -0.78 13.57 -18.67
CA LYS A 128 -0.20 12.82 -19.80
C LYS A 128 -0.60 11.35 -19.83
N VAL A 129 -1.19 10.84 -18.75
CA VAL A 129 -1.62 9.44 -18.67
C VAL A 129 -2.92 9.27 -19.44
N SER A 130 -2.90 8.42 -20.47
CA SER A 130 -4.09 8.04 -21.22
C SER A 130 -5.01 7.10 -20.44
N GLU A 131 -6.27 6.99 -20.87
CA GLU A 131 -7.23 6.04 -20.26
C GLU A 131 -6.74 4.58 -20.33
N ASP A 132 -6.14 4.18 -21.45
CA ASP A 132 -5.56 2.84 -21.62
C ASP A 132 -4.42 2.59 -20.64
N LEU A 133 -3.53 3.56 -20.47
CA LEU A 133 -2.42 3.44 -19.52
C LEU A 133 -2.92 3.46 -18.07
N LEU A 134 -3.94 4.22 -17.76
CA LEU A 134 -4.59 4.20 -16.45
C LEU A 134 -5.22 2.83 -16.17
N ALA A 135 -5.85 2.21 -17.17
CA ALA A 135 -6.40 0.86 -17.04
C ALA A 135 -5.29 -0.17 -16.73
N VAL A 136 -4.15 -0.08 -17.41
CA VAL A 136 -2.97 -0.92 -17.12
C VAL A 136 -2.44 -0.65 -15.70
N ALA A 137 -2.36 0.61 -15.28
CA ALA A 137 -1.91 0.96 -13.93
C ALA A 137 -2.83 0.35 -12.85
N LYS A 138 -4.13 0.35 -13.08
CA LYS A 138 -5.12 -0.31 -12.20
C LYS A 138 -4.97 -1.83 -12.22
N GLU A 139 -4.83 -2.44 -13.40
CA GLU A 139 -4.55 -3.88 -13.49
C GLU A 139 -3.34 -4.27 -12.64
N ILE A 140 -2.26 -3.49 -12.73
CA ILE A 140 -1.06 -3.72 -11.92
C ILE A 140 -1.37 -3.58 -10.43
N THR A 141 -2.05 -2.51 -10.00
CA THR A 141 -2.32 -2.27 -8.57
C THR A 141 -3.36 -3.23 -8.00
N ASP A 142 -4.33 -3.68 -8.80
CA ASP A 142 -5.35 -4.66 -8.42
C ASP A 142 -4.79 -6.09 -8.34
N SER A 143 -3.65 -6.37 -9.00
CA SER A 143 -2.99 -7.69 -8.91
C SER A 143 -2.48 -8.02 -7.52
N PHE A 144 -2.27 -7.02 -6.66
CA PHE A 144 -1.80 -7.20 -5.28
C PHE A 144 -2.70 -6.55 -4.23
N GLY A 145 -3.96 -6.22 -4.58
CA GLY A 145 -4.94 -5.68 -3.63
C GLY A 145 -6.09 -4.94 -4.28
N THR A 146 -6.44 -3.79 -3.73
CA THR A 146 -7.52 -2.92 -4.20
C THR A 146 -6.99 -1.52 -4.47
N THR A 147 -7.36 -0.94 -5.61
CA THR A 147 -6.95 0.41 -6.02
C THR A 147 -7.97 1.45 -5.57
N VAL A 148 -7.49 2.57 -5.04
CA VAL A 148 -8.28 3.76 -4.73
C VAL A 148 -7.69 4.95 -5.51
N GLU A 149 -8.42 5.43 -6.51
CA GLU A 149 -8.06 6.66 -7.20
C GLU A 149 -8.41 7.87 -6.32
N LEU A 150 -7.47 8.81 -6.22
CA LEU A 150 -7.68 10.04 -5.44
C LEU A 150 -6.78 11.16 -5.98
N ALA A 151 -7.14 12.40 -5.66
CA ALA A 151 -6.29 13.53 -6.01
C ALA A 151 -4.96 13.48 -5.24
N GLU A 152 -3.86 13.92 -5.85
CA GLU A 152 -2.54 13.88 -5.22
C GLU A 152 -2.49 14.60 -3.86
N LYS A 153 -3.25 15.69 -3.70
CA LYS A 153 -3.35 16.44 -2.44
C LYS A 153 -3.86 15.61 -1.25
N ASP A 154 -4.55 14.50 -1.52
CA ASP A 154 -5.16 13.64 -0.50
C ASP A 154 -4.26 12.45 -0.11
N PHE A 155 -3.06 12.33 -0.75
CA PHE A 155 -2.14 11.22 -0.50
C PHE A 155 -1.60 11.15 0.92
N ASP A 156 -1.42 12.28 1.61
CA ASP A 156 -0.97 12.27 3.01
C ASP A 156 -2.04 11.67 3.92
N THR A 157 -3.32 12.03 3.69
CA THR A 157 -4.47 11.46 4.40
C THR A 157 -4.62 9.98 4.07
N PHE A 158 -4.52 9.61 2.78
CA PHE A 158 -4.53 8.22 2.36
C PHE A 158 -3.41 7.42 3.03
N THR A 159 -2.19 7.95 3.06
CA THR A 159 -1.04 7.29 3.70
C THR A 159 -1.27 7.05 5.19
N ALA A 160 -1.88 8.00 5.90
CA ALA A 160 -2.25 7.81 7.30
C ALA A 160 -3.30 6.70 7.47
N LEU A 161 -4.35 6.70 6.62
CA LEU A 161 -5.45 5.75 6.70
C LEU A 161 -5.08 4.33 6.21
N ALA A 162 -4.32 4.19 5.13
CA ALA A 162 -4.01 2.89 4.53
C ALA A 162 -2.58 2.42 4.83
N GLY A 163 -1.61 3.33 4.83
CA GLY A 163 -0.20 3.00 5.06
C GLY A 163 0.15 2.78 6.53
N SER A 164 -0.37 3.62 7.43
CA SER A 164 -0.03 3.60 8.87
C SER A 164 -1.02 2.80 9.71
N SER A 165 -2.30 2.80 9.37
CA SER A 165 -3.35 2.14 10.16
C SER A 165 -3.20 0.63 10.33
N PRO A 166 -2.49 -0.15 9.50
CA PRO A 166 -2.19 -1.53 9.83
C PRO A 166 -1.51 -1.71 11.19
N ALA A 167 -0.65 -0.75 11.60
CA ALA A 167 -0.04 -0.76 12.94
C ALA A 167 -1.08 -0.47 14.05
N TYR A 168 -2.02 0.44 13.80
CA TYR A 168 -3.08 0.78 14.76
C TYR A 168 -4.09 -0.34 14.95
N ILE A 169 -4.45 -1.02 13.84
CA ILE A 169 -5.29 -2.21 13.86
C ILE A 169 -4.60 -3.35 14.62
N ALA A 170 -3.29 -3.56 14.39
CA ALA A 170 -2.53 -4.55 15.14
C ALA A 170 -2.49 -4.24 16.65
N LEU A 171 -2.37 -2.96 17.03
CA LEU A 171 -2.46 -2.52 18.42
C LEU A 171 -3.85 -2.80 19.02
N PHE A 172 -4.92 -2.55 18.27
CA PHE A 172 -6.29 -2.84 18.69
C PHE A 172 -6.51 -4.35 18.91
N ILE A 173 -6.04 -5.20 17.98
CA ILE A 173 -6.09 -6.66 18.11
C ILE A 173 -5.32 -7.11 19.37
N GLU A 174 -4.13 -6.54 19.60
CA GLU A 174 -3.33 -6.84 20.78
C GLU A 174 -4.05 -6.42 22.07
N ALA A 175 -4.75 -5.29 22.08
CA ALA A 175 -5.54 -4.84 23.23
C ALA A 175 -6.70 -5.80 23.55
N LEU A 176 -7.43 -6.27 22.53
CA LEU A 176 -8.46 -7.29 22.68
C LEU A 176 -7.89 -8.60 23.23
N ALA A 177 -6.75 -9.05 22.69
CA ALA A 177 -6.08 -10.26 23.17
C ALA A 177 -5.62 -10.14 24.64
N LYS A 178 -5.09 -8.97 25.06
CA LYS A 178 -4.75 -8.70 26.47
C LYS A 178 -5.98 -8.74 27.38
N ALA A 179 -7.12 -8.21 26.92
CA ALA A 179 -8.38 -8.29 27.66
C ALA A 179 -8.83 -9.74 27.84
N GLY A 180 -8.67 -10.60 26.80
CA GLY A 180 -8.94 -12.02 26.88
C GLY A 180 -8.04 -12.73 27.91
N VAL A 181 -6.75 -12.41 27.93
CA VAL A 181 -5.80 -12.96 28.93
C VAL A 181 -6.17 -12.52 30.34
N LYS A 182 -6.50 -11.23 30.52
CA LYS A 182 -6.96 -10.72 31.81
C LYS A 182 -8.19 -11.48 32.37
N ASN A 183 -9.01 -12.01 31.46
CA ASN A 183 -10.23 -12.76 31.80
C ASN A 183 -10.06 -14.29 31.69
N GLY A 184 -8.82 -14.81 31.73
CA GLY A 184 -8.51 -16.22 31.92
C GLY A 184 -8.24 -17.03 30.64
N LEU A 185 -8.25 -16.43 29.45
CA LEU A 185 -7.84 -17.12 28.24
C LEU A 185 -6.32 -17.20 28.12
N SER A 186 -5.82 -18.25 27.46
CA SER A 186 -4.42 -18.23 27.04
C SER A 186 -4.18 -17.15 25.97
N LYS A 187 -2.97 -16.58 25.91
CA LYS A 187 -2.61 -15.56 24.92
C LYS A 187 -2.86 -16.04 23.49
N GLN A 188 -2.53 -17.28 23.19
CA GLN A 188 -2.72 -17.87 21.86
C GLN A 188 -4.19 -17.88 21.46
N VAL A 189 -5.07 -18.36 22.34
CA VAL A 189 -6.52 -18.42 22.08
C VAL A 189 -7.11 -17.01 21.94
N ALA A 190 -6.76 -16.10 22.88
CA ALA A 190 -7.24 -14.73 22.84
C ALA A 190 -6.83 -14.00 21.55
N LEU A 191 -5.59 -14.18 21.08
CA LEU A 191 -5.09 -13.58 19.85
C LEU A 191 -5.82 -14.13 18.61
N THR A 192 -6.05 -15.46 18.56
CA THR A 192 -6.78 -16.08 17.46
C THR A 192 -8.21 -15.52 17.37
N ILE A 193 -8.91 -15.44 18.49
CA ILE A 193 -10.29 -14.91 18.56
C ILE A 193 -10.31 -13.44 18.10
N ALA A 194 -9.44 -12.60 18.67
CA ALA A 194 -9.39 -11.17 18.34
C ALA A 194 -9.09 -10.92 16.85
N THR A 195 -8.09 -11.62 16.31
CA THR A 195 -7.71 -11.49 14.89
C THR A 195 -8.86 -11.90 13.97
N GLN A 196 -9.48 -13.05 14.22
CA GLN A 196 -10.58 -13.54 13.40
C GLN A 196 -11.81 -12.63 13.50
N THR A 197 -12.11 -12.09 14.67
CA THR A 197 -13.23 -11.15 14.85
C THR A 197 -13.02 -9.86 14.05
N VAL A 198 -11.83 -9.26 14.10
CA VAL A 198 -11.52 -8.05 13.33
C VAL A 198 -11.58 -8.32 11.83
N LEU A 199 -10.99 -9.43 11.37
CA LEU A 199 -11.01 -9.83 9.96
C LEU A 199 -12.45 -9.98 9.45
N ALA A 200 -13.26 -10.80 10.12
CA ALA A 200 -14.63 -11.07 9.71
C ALA A 200 -15.54 -9.83 9.79
N THR A 201 -15.32 -8.94 10.76
CA THR A 201 -16.08 -7.68 10.85
C THR A 201 -15.75 -6.74 9.70
N ALA A 202 -14.48 -6.59 9.34
CA ALA A 202 -14.05 -5.79 8.20
C ALA A 202 -14.59 -6.37 6.88
N GLU A 203 -14.54 -7.70 6.71
CA GLU A 203 -15.07 -8.39 5.54
C GLU A 203 -16.58 -8.22 5.43
N ASN A 204 -17.33 -8.33 6.53
CA ASN A 204 -18.78 -8.09 6.58
C ASN A 204 -19.13 -6.67 6.10
N LEU A 205 -18.40 -5.66 6.55
CA LEU A 205 -18.59 -4.27 6.10
C LEU A 205 -18.21 -4.08 4.62
N SER A 206 -17.21 -4.79 4.13
CA SER A 206 -16.73 -4.67 2.74
C SER A 206 -17.69 -5.34 1.75
N LEU A 207 -18.30 -6.46 2.11
CA LEU A 207 -19.18 -7.25 1.24
C LEU A 207 -20.65 -6.88 1.40
N GLY A 208 -21.01 -6.31 2.55
CA GLY A 208 -22.39 -5.95 2.88
C GLY A 208 -22.78 -4.54 2.46
N SER A 209 -24.04 -4.21 2.66
CA SER A 209 -24.60 -2.87 2.46
C SER A 209 -24.74 -2.07 3.77
N ASP A 210 -24.34 -2.65 4.90
CA ASP A 210 -24.45 -2.00 6.20
C ASP A 210 -23.41 -0.89 6.37
N SER A 211 -23.83 0.23 6.92
CA SER A 211 -22.89 1.18 7.49
C SER A 211 -22.28 0.62 8.79
N PRO A 212 -21.13 1.11 9.26
CA PRO A 212 -20.59 0.74 10.56
C PRO A 212 -21.61 0.91 11.70
N HIS A 213 -22.43 1.97 11.68
CA HIS A 213 -23.47 2.20 12.68
C HIS A 213 -24.57 1.13 12.61
N ASN A 214 -25.05 0.76 11.42
CA ASN A 214 -26.05 -0.31 11.28
C ASN A 214 -25.54 -1.65 11.82
N LEU A 215 -24.25 -1.96 11.59
CA LEU A 215 -23.65 -3.17 12.14
C LEU A 215 -23.54 -3.12 13.67
N ILE A 216 -23.19 -1.96 14.24
CA ILE A 216 -23.19 -1.75 15.68
C ILE A 216 -24.58 -2.00 16.27
N ASP A 217 -25.63 -1.42 15.68
CA ASP A 217 -27.02 -1.58 16.14
C ASP A 217 -27.49 -3.04 16.09
N LYS A 218 -27.09 -3.80 15.06
CA LYS A 218 -27.39 -5.23 14.95
C LYS A 218 -26.75 -6.08 16.05
N VAL A 219 -25.59 -5.67 16.56
CA VAL A 219 -24.86 -6.41 17.61
C VAL A 219 -25.26 -5.95 19.01
N CYS A 220 -25.70 -4.70 19.17
CA CYS A 220 -26.06 -4.07 20.45
C CYS A 220 -27.53 -4.25 20.78
N SER A 221 -27.89 -5.31 21.51
CA SER A 221 -29.24 -5.46 22.04
C SER A 221 -29.53 -4.46 23.19
N PRO A 222 -30.79 -4.00 23.36
CA PRO A 222 -31.18 -3.09 24.47
C PRO A 222 -30.81 -3.68 25.84
N GLY A 223 -30.04 -2.92 26.63
CA GLY A 223 -29.58 -3.34 27.97
C GLY A 223 -28.56 -4.49 27.97
N GLY A 224 -28.04 -4.89 26.78
CA GLY A 224 -27.10 -6.02 26.64
C GLY A 224 -25.67 -5.68 27.07
N ALA A 225 -24.81 -6.72 27.15
CA ALA A 225 -23.40 -6.58 27.49
C ALA A 225 -22.61 -5.79 26.44
N THR A 226 -22.96 -5.94 25.16
CA THR A 226 -22.25 -5.27 24.06
C THR A 226 -22.40 -3.76 24.14
N ILE A 227 -23.61 -3.25 24.33
CA ILE A 227 -23.83 -1.79 24.44
C ILE A 227 -23.11 -1.21 25.67
N ALA A 228 -23.08 -1.94 26.81
CA ALA A 228 -22.34 -1.49 27.99
C ALA A 228 -20.84 -1.36 27.71
N GLY A 229 -20.23 -2.32 27.01
CA GLY A 229 -18.82 -2.25 26.59
C GLY A 229 -18.56 -1.13 25.57
N LEU A 230 -19.46 -0.94 24.60
CA LEU A 230 -19.36 0.12 23.61
C LEU A 230 -19.36 1.51 24.26
N MET A 231 -20.31 1.76 25.17
CA MET A 231 -20.38 3.02 25.92
C MET A 231 -19.13 3.28 26.76
N ASP A 232 -18.50 2.24 27.30
CA ASP A 232 -17.23 2.40 28.02
C ASP A 232 -16.07 2.79 27.07
N LEU A 233 -15.99 2.21 25.85
CA LEU A 233 -15.02 2.60 24.84
C LEU A 233 -15.19 4.07 24.40
N GLU A 234 -16.43 4.52 24.21
CA GLU A 234 -16.72 5.93 23.91
C GLU A 234 -16.34 6.84 25.08
N ARG A 235 -16.73 6.50 26.30
CA ARG A 235 -16.39 7.25 27.51
C ARG A 235 -14.88 7.38 27.72
N THR A 236 -14.11 6.34 27.38
CA THR A 236 -12.65 6.34 27.50
C THR A 236 -11.95 6.99 26.30
N GLY A 237 -12.70 7.47 25.28
CA GLY A 237 -12.21 8.32 24.21
C GLY A 237 -11.58 7.57 23.06
N LEU A 238 -12.02 6.36 22.73
CA LEU A 238 -11.50 5.59 21.59
C LEU A 238 -11.56 6.39 20.29
N THR A 239 -12.72 6.99 19.98
CA THR A 239 -12.90 7.78 18.75
C THR A 239 -11.92 8.95 18.70
N HIS A 240 -11.78 9.71 19.79
CA HIS A 240 -10.82 10.81 19.88
C HIS A 240 -9.37 10.33 19.66
N SER A 241 -8.99 9.22 20.28
CA SER A 241 -7.64 8.67 20.17
C SER A 241 -7.31 8.26 18.73
N VAL A 242 -8.26 7.64 18.02
CA VAL A 242 -8.09 7.24 16.61
C VAL A 242 -7.96 8.47 15.72
N VAL A 243 -8.86 9.46 15.82
CA VAL A 243 -8.81 10.69 15.02
C VAL A 243 -7.51 11.44 15.27
N SER A 244 -7.13 11.65 16.53
CA SER A 244 -5.88 12.33 16.90
C SER A 244 -4.63 11.62 16.38
N SER A 245 -4.61 10.28 16.35
CA SER A 245 -3.48 9.53 15.80
C SER A 245 -3.33 9.73 14.30
N ILE A 246 -4.44 9.79 13.55
CA ILE A 246 -4.43 10.09 12.11
C ILE A 246 -3.94 11.52 11.87
N ASP A 247 -4.45 12.53 12.59
CA ASP A 247 -4.01 13.92 12.47
C ASP A 247 -2.52 14.07 12.73
N THR A 248 -2.01 13.40 13.78
CA THR A 248 -0.58 13.40 14.13
C THR A 248 0.26 12.76 13.01
N THR A 249 -0.23 11.69 12.41
CA THR A 249 0.46 11.00 11.31
C THR A 249 0.52 11.89 10.07
N ILE A 250 -0.58 12.54 9.69
CA ILE A 250 -0.63 13.48 8.57
C ILE A 250 0.31 14.65 8.81
N ALA A 251 0.28 15.24 10.02
CA ALA A 251 1.17 16.35 10.38
C ALA A 251 2.66 15.97 10.32
N LYS A 252 2.99 14.71 10.60
CA LYS A 252 4.36 14.21 10.49
C LYS A 252 4.74 13.92 9.04
N ALA A 253 3.85 13.32 8.25
CA ALA A 253 4.06 13.01 6.83
C ALA A 253 4.39 14.26 6.01
N LYS A 254 3.68 15.38 6.25
CA LYS A 254 3.92 16.68 5.59
C LYS A 254 5.29 17.29 5.88
N LYS A 255 6.06 16.74 6.82
CA LYS A 255 7.40 17.23 7.20
C LYS A 255 8.53 16.33 6.68
N LEU A 256 8.19 15.27 5.95
CA LEU A 256 9.14 14.33 5.34
C LEU A 256 9.45 14.71 3.90
#